data_4a9afb0246246c45e4b2994f1221e4a4
#
_entry.id   4a9afb0246246c45e4b2994f1221e4a4
#
_cell.length_a   1.000
_cell.length_b   1.000
_cell.length_c   1.000
_cell.angle_alpha   90.00
_cell.angle_beta   90.00
_cell.angle_gamma   90.00
#
_symmetry.space_group_name_H-M   'P 1'
#
loop_
_entity.id
_entity.type
_entity.pdbx_description
1 polymer ?
#
loop_
_entity_poly.entity_id
_entity_poly.type
_entity_poly.pdbx_seq_one_letter_code
_entity_poly.pdbx_strand_id
1 'polypeptide(L)'
;MKKILSILLSIGLITATSTAMSQEETTTVISIKASLQKYPENAAFLSELGLTYLKDKKFQQAISPLEQSLKFRAGDFKSHFYLALAYGAIGRHSEKLKELQESLRLKPDFAEANFKIGLAHAALNRHHEASEYYRKAIKQEPENYDSHYFLALSCFLSNRYQEALSAINDSIRLNPKNAEAYYTLGQVYMKLGRYSKAIQPLKSAMNILPDMAQQKSHPAFR
;
A
#
# COMPACT_ATOMS: atom_id res chain seq x y z
N MET A 1 -14.38 -37.56 -28.07
CA MET A 1 -15.52 -36.76 -27.57
C MET A 1 -15.41 -36.35 -26.09
N LYS A 2 -15.04 -37.26 -25.14
CA LYS A 2 -14.94 -36.87 -23.70
C LYS A 2 -13.93 -35.76 -23.35
N LYS A 3 -12.79 -35.65 -24.07
CA LYS A 3 -11.77 -34.61 -23.83
C LYS A 3 -12.21 -33.20 -24.30
N ILE A 4 -13.03 -33.09 -25.34
CA ILE A 4 -13.55 -31.83 -25.86
C ILE A 4 -14.62 -31.26 -24.92
N LEU A 5 -15.43 -32.14 -24.32
CA LEU A 5 -16.46 -31.75 -23.35
C LEU A 5 -15.87 -31.18 -22.04
N SER A 6 -14.71 -31.73 -21.59
CA SER A 6 -13.98 -31.28 -20.40
C SER A 6 -13.37 -29.88 -20.60
N ILE A 7 -12.86 -29.60 -21.82
CA ILE A 7 -12.29 -28.28 -22.15
C ILE A 7 -13.39 -27.21 -22.27
N LEU A 8 -14.54 -27.54 -22.82
CA LEU A 8 -15.68 -26.62 -22.90
C LEU A 8 -16.28 -26.30 -21.53
N LEU A 9 -16.31 -27.29 -20.60
CA LEU A 9 -16.74 -27.06 -19.22
C LEU A 9 -15.75 -26.19 -18.43
N SER A 10 -14.45 -26.33 -18.64
CA SER A 10 -13.44 -25.48 -17.96
C SER A 10 -13.44 -24.05 -18.49
N ILE A 11 -13.64 -23.83 -19.79
CA ILE A 11 -13.78 -22.48 -20.38
C ILE A 11 -15.08 -21.82 -19.92
N GLY A 12 -16.19 -22.56 -19.83
CA GLY A 12 -17.46 -22.06 -19.33
C GLY A 12 -17.41 -21.66 -17.86
N LEU A 13 -16.63 -22.38 -17.01
CA LEU A 13 -16.46 -22.05 -15.60
C LEU A 13 -15.60 -20.80 -15.40
N ILE A 14 -14.52 -20.65 -16.18
CA ILE A 14 -13.63 -19.47 -16.12
C ILE A 14 -14.34 -18.21 -16.61
N THR A 15 -15.17 -18.31 -17.65
CA THR A 15 -15.96 -17.17 -18.14
C THR A 15 -17.08 -16.79 -17.16
N ALA A 16 -17.70 -17.77 -16.49
CA ALA A 16 -18.77 -17.52 -15.52
C ALA A 16 -18.24 -16.83 -14.24
N THR A 17 -17.06 -17.22 -13.74
CA THR A 17 -16.45 -16.56 -12.58
C THR A 17 -15.95 -15.16 -12.91
N SER A 18 -15.36 -14.95 -14.09
CA SER A 18 -14.92 -13.63 -14.56
C SER A 18 -16.12 -12.67 -14.80
N THR A 19 -17.21 -13.18 -15.36
CA THR A 19 -18.45 -12.39 -15.55
C THR A 19 -19.17 -12.12 -14.21
N ALA A 20 -19.15 -13.02 -13.25
CA ALA A 20 -19.73 -12.77 -11.93
C ALA A 20 -18.98 -11.68 -11.15
N MET A 21 -17.63 -11.73 -11.12
CA MET A 21 -16.82 -10.67 -10.50
C MET A 21 -17.01 -9.31 -11.21
N SER A 22 -17.08 -9.28 -12.53
CA SER A 22 -17.35 -8.05 -13.26
C SER A 22 -18.79 -7.54 -13.08
N GLN A 23 -19.76 -8.41 -12.80
CA GLN A 23 -21.14 -8.03 -12.54
C GLN A 23 -21.33 -7.41 -11.14
N GLU A 24 -20.68 -7.92 -10.11
CA GLU A 24 -20.75 -7.31 -8.76
C GLU A 24 -20.07 -5.93 -8.75
N GLU A 25 -18.88 -5.78 -9.33
CA GLU A 25 -18.21 -4.51 -9.48
C GLU A 25 -19.06 -3.50 -10.28
N THR A 26 -19.68 -3.95 -11.36
CA THR A 26 -20.59 -3.13 -12.19
C THR A 26 -21.84 -2.71 -11.41
N THR A 27 -22.39 -3.58 -10.56
CA THR A 27 -23.62 -3.30 -9.78
C THR A 27 -23.38 -2.18 -8.77
N THR A 28 -22.26 -2.20 -8.03
CA THR A 28 -21.93 -1.13 -7.08
C THR A 28 -21.77 0.22 -7.78
N VAL A 29 -21.01 0.26 -8.87
CA VAL A 29 -20.83 1.49 -9.66
C VAL A 29 -22.14 2.00 -10.23
N ILE A 30 -23.00 1.11 -10.74
CA ILE A 30 -24.33 1.47 -11.28
C ILE A 30 -25.21 2.06 -10.17
N SER A 31 -25.22 1.45 -8.98
CA SER A 31 -26.01 1.94 -7.83
C SER A 31 -25.56 3.33 -7.38
N ILE A 32 -24.24 3.55 -7.26
CA ILE A 32 -23.70 4.87 -6.91
C ILE A 32 -24.05 5.91 -7.99
N LYS A 33 -23.89 5.57 -9.28
CA LYS A 33 -24.24 6.46 -10.41
C LYS A 33 -25.72 6.79 -10.43
N ALA A 34 -26.62 5.84 -10.14
CA ALA A 34 -28.04 6.09 -10.03
C ALA A 34 -28.35 7.07 -8.86
N SER A 35 -27.64 6.92 -7.72
CA SER A 35 -27.74 7.85 -6.61
C SER A 35 -27.24 9.26 -6.99
N LEU A 36 -26.18 9.36 -7.79
CA LEU A 36 -25.65 10.62 -8.28
C LEU A 36 -26.56 11.29 -9.31
N GLN A 37 -27.34 10.53 -10.08
CA GLN A 37 -28.39 11.13 -10.95
C GLN A 37 -29.42 11.90 -10.13
N LYS A 38 -29.75 11.41 -8.95
CA LYS A 38 -30.70 12.06 -8.03
C LYS A 38 -30.04 13.16 -7.19
N TYR A 39 -28.78 12.98 -6.83
CA TYR A 39 -28.02 13.88 -5.94
C TYR A 39 -26.63 14.15 -6.55
N PRO A 40 -26.51 14.94 -7.64
CA PRO A 40 -25.26 15.09 -8.40
C PRO A 40 -24.14 15.78 -7.62
N GLU A 41 -24.49 16.59 -6.62
CA GLU A 41 -23.52 17.32 -5.79
C GLU A 41 -23.20 16.61 -4.46
N ASN A 42 -23.62 15.37 -4.30
CA ASN A 42 -23.35 14.62 -3.08
C ASN A 42 -21.89 14.17 -3.03
N ALA A 43 -21.08 14.92 -2.29
CA ALA A 43 -19.64 14.67 -2.14
C ALA A 43 -19.34 13.26 -1.61
N ALA A 44 -20.22 12.70 -0.76
CA ALA A 44 -19.99 11.35 -0.22
C ALA A 44 -20.14 10.28 -1.31
N PHE A 45 -21.16 10.35 -2.16
CA PHE A 45 -21.33 9.42 -3.27
C PHE A 45 -20.21 9.57 -4.32
N LEU A 46 -19.75 10.79 -4.57
CA LEU A 46 -18.62 11.05 -5.46
C LEU A 46 -17.32 10.45 -4.90
N SER A 47 -17.06 10.61 -3.61
CA SER A 47 -15.91 10.01 -2.94
C SER A 47 -15.97 8.47 -2.95
N GLU A 48 -17.14 7.89 -2.72
CA GLU A 48 -17.38 6.45 -2.77
C GLU A 48 -17.18 5.89 -4.19
N LEU A 49 -17.62 6.59 -5.22
CA LEU A 49 -17.37 6.22 -6.62
C LEU A 49 -15.86 6.18 -6.92
N GLY A 50 -15.14 7.22 -6.49
CA GLY A 50 -13.69 7.27 -6.64
C GLY A 50 -12.98 6.14 -5.93
N LEU A 51 -13.37 5.85 -4.68
CA LEU A 51 -12.83 4.73 -3.92
C LEU A 51 -13.12 3.37 -4.58
N THR A 52 -14.32 3.20 -5.15
CA THR A 52 -14.68 1.98 -5.88
C THR A 52 -13.79 1.80 -7.10
N TYR A 53 -13.56 2.86 -7.88
CA TYR A 53 -12.64 2.80 -9.00
C TYR A 53 -11.19 2.50 -8.58
N LEU A 54 -10.73 3.00 -7.42
CA LEU A 54 -9.41 2.64 -6.87
C LEU A 54 -9.31 1.14 -6.54
N LYS A 55 -10.33 0.57 -5.91
CA LYS A 55 -10.40 -0.87 -5.61
C LYS A 55 -10.37 -1.72 -6.88
N ASP A 56 -11.04 -1.27 -7.93
CA ASP A 56 -11.06 -1.90 -9.25
C ASP A 56 -9.78 -1.64 -10.05
N LYS A 57 -8.78 -0.94 -9.50
CA LYS A 57 -7.55 -0.52 -10.18
C LYS A 57 -7.80 0.38 -11.42
N LYS A 58 -8.96 1.01 -11.50
CA LYS A 58 -9.35 1.97 -12.55
C LYS A 58 -8.89 3.38 -12.15
N PHE A 59 -7.58 3.53 -11.92
CA PHE A 59 -6.99 4.71 -11.29
C PHE A 59 -7.32 6.02 -12.01
N GLN A 60 -7.26 6.02 -13.34
CA GLN A 60 -7.60 7.21 -14.14
C GLN A 60 -9.07 7.63 -13.98
N GLN A 61 -9.98 6.64 -13.86
CA GLN A 61 -11.41 6.91 -13.69
C GLN A 61 -11.76 7.38 -12.29
N ALA A 62 -10.92 7.11 -11.28
CA ALA A 62 -11.11 7.55 -9.91
C ALA A 62 -10.92 9.07 -9.74
N ILE A 63 -10.11 9.71 -10.58
CA ILE A 63 -9.69 11.10 -10.42
C ILE A 63 -10.88 12.05 -10.49
N SER A 64 -11.66 12.02 -11.58
CA SER A 64 -12.75 12.97 -11.79
C SER A 64 -13.80 12.96 -10.67
N PRO A 65 -14.35 11.83 -10.21
CA PRO A 65 -15.30 11.85 -9.10
C PRO A 65 -14.66 12.33 -7.79
N LEU A 66 -13.38 12.04 -7.51
CA LEU A 66 -12.71 12.55 -6.31
C LEU A 66 -12.49 14.06 -6.36
N GLU A 67 -12.07 14.60 -7.50
CA GLU A 67 -11.96 16.05 -7.70
C GLU A 67 -13.31 16.75 -7.56
N GLN A 68 -14.39 16.16 -8.10
CA GLN A 68 -15.74 16.71 -7.92
C GLN A 68 -16.19 16.63 -6.44
N SER A 69 -15.91 15.52 -5.74
CA SER A 69 -16.17 15.42 -4.31
C SER A 69 -15.53 16.57 -3.54
N LEU A 70 -14.27 16.87 -3.85
CA LEU A 70 -13.52 17.94 -3.19
C LEU A 70 -14.02 19.35 -3.55
N LYS A 71 -14.66 19.55 -4.70
CA LYS A 71 -15.34 20.83 -5.03
C LYS A 71 -16.51 21.09 -4.08
N PHE A 72 -17.27 20.06 -3.71
CA PHE A 72 -18.42 20.18 -2.80
C PHE A 72 -18.04 20.04 -1.33
N ARG A 73 -16.94 19.36 -1.03
CA ARG A 73 -16.42 19.16 0.35
C ARG A 73 -14.89 19.22 0.38
N ALA A 74 -14.34 20.42 0.30
CA ALA A 74 -12.90 20.66 0.29
C ALA A 74 -12.17 20.17 1.57
N GLY A 75 -12.88 20.03 2.69
CA GLY A 75 -12.31 19.55 3.96
C GLY A 75 -12.34 18.03 4.16
N ASP A 76 -12.62 17.24 3.14
CA ASP A 76 -12.60 15.79 3.28
C ASP A 76 -11.19 15.20 3.07
N PHE A 77 -10.48 14.98 4.18
CA PHE A 77 -9.13 14.42 4.17
C PHE A 77 -9.04 13.06 3.47
N LYS A 78 -10.12 12.25 3.50
CA LYS A 78 -10.13 10.94 2.82
C LYS A 78 -10.17 11.09 1.31
N SER A 79 -10.97 12.00 0.78
CA SER A 79 -11.01 12.26 -0.67
C SER A 79 -9.67 12.77 -1.19
N HIS A 80 -8.98 13.66 -0.45
CA HIS A 80 -7.60 14.05 -0.75
C HIS A 80 -6.65 12.85 -0.75
N PHE A 81 -6.74 11.99 0.26
CA PHE A 81 -5.92 10.78 0.33
C PHE A 81 -6.19 9.81 -0.84
N TYR A 82 -7.44 9.56 -1.18
CA TYR A 82 -7.81 8.69 -2.30
C TYR A 82 -7.35 9.27 -3.64
N LEU A 83 -7.48 10.59 -3.83
CA LEU A 83 -6.99 11.28 -5.02
C LEU A 83 -5.46 11.13 -5.14
N ALA A 84 -4.74 11.23 -4.02
CA ALA A 84 -3.31 11.00 -3.98
C ALA A 84 -2.94 9.56 -4.38
N LEU A 85 -3.71 8.55 -3.96
CA LEU A 85 -3.50 7.17 -4.38
C LEU A 85 -3.71 7.00 -5.90
N ALA A 86 -4.75 7.63 -6.45
CA ALA A 86 -5.02 7.62 -7.89
C ALA A 86 -3.86 8.25 -8.67
N TYR A 87 -3.41 9.45 -8.28
CA TYR A 87 -2.28 10.12 -8.90
C TYR A 87 -0.99 9.31 -8.81
N GLY A 88 -0.73 8.70 -7.63
CA GLY A 88 0.45 7.86 -7.45
C GLY A 88 0.48 6.64 -8.36
N ALA A 89 -0.66 6.00 -8.58
CA ALA A 89 -0.79 4.82 -9.43
C ALA A 89 -0.58 5.11 -10.93
N ILE A 90 -0.82 6.34 -11.37
CA ILE A 90 -0.59 6.78 -12.77
C ILE A 90 0.70 7.60 -12.95
N GLY A 91 1.58 7.62 -11.91
CA GLY A 91 2.90 8.27 -11.98
C GLY A 91 2.89 9.80 -11.79
N ARG A 92 1.76 10.40 -11.41
CA ARG A 92 1.66 11.84 -11.14
C ARG A 92 2.15 12.16 -9.72
N HIS A 93 3.47 12.06 -9.52
CA HIS A 93 4.07 12.10 -8.18
C HIS A 93 3.98 13.47 -7.48
N SER A 94 4.01 14.56 -8.23
CA SER A 94 3.85 15.93 -7.67
C SER A 94 2.47 16.15 -7.10
N GLU A 95 1.43 15.75 -7.84
CA GLU A 95 0.04 15.86 -7.41
C GLU A 95 -0.25 14.91 -6.26
N LYS A 96 0.28 13.67 -6.30
CA LYS A 96 0.21 12.74 -5.17
C LYS A 96 0.70 13.40 -3.88
N LEU A 97 1.89 14.02 -3.90
CA LEU A 97 2.45 14.64 -2.70
C LEU A 97 1.60 15.81 -2.21
N LYS A 98 1.12 16.66 -3.12
CA LYS A 98 0.24 17.79 -2.78
C LYS A 98 -1.02 17.29 -2.07
N GLU A 99 -1.69 16.29 -2.62
CA GLU A 99 -2.93 15.78 -2.05
C GLU A 99 -2.71 15.05 -0.71
N LEU A 100 -1.58 14.33 -0.55
CA LEU A 100 -1.21 13.75 0.75
C LEU A 100 -0.94 14.82 1.81
N GLN A 101 -0.27 15.92 1.44
CA GLN A 101 -0.01 17.04 2.35
C GLN A 101 -1.31 17.71 2.77
N GLU A 102 -2.24 17.91 1.84
CA GLU A 102 -3.55 18.49 2.15
C GLU A 102 -4.37 17.55 3.05
N SER A 103 -4.35 16.25 2.80
CA SER A 103 -4.96 15.27 3.69
C SER A 103 -4.40 15.37 5.12
N LEU A 104 -3.08 15.50 5.29
CA LEU A 104 -2.46 15.68 6.61
C LEU A 104 -2.69 17.05 7.22
N ARG A 105 -2.85 18.11 6.43
CA ARG A 105 -3.24 19.42 6.94
C ARG A 105 -4.62 19.37 7.60
N LEU A 106 -5.55 18.61 7.00
CA LEU A 106 -6.90 18.40 7.51
C LEU A 106 -6.96 17.41 8.67
N LYS A 107 -6.12 16.37 8.62
CA LYS A 107 -6.01 15.33 9.66
C LYS A 107 -4.54 14.97 9.92
N PRO A 108 -3.84 15.69 10.83
CA PRO A 108 -2.41 15.51 11.11
C PRO A 108 -2.04 14.14 11.67
N ASP A 109 -2.98 13.45 12.33
CA ASP A 109 -2.83 12.12 12.93
C ASP A 109 -3.27 10.99 12.01
N PHE A 110 -3.31 11.20 10.70
CA PHE A 110 -3.64 10.17 9.73
C PHE A 110 -2.41 9.30 9.41
N ALA A 111 -2.31 8.15 10.07
CA ALA A 111 -1.15 7.26 9.99
C ALA A 111 -0.81 6.84 8.56
N GLU A 112 -1.82 6.44 7.79
CA GLU A 112 -1.64 5.95 6.43
C GLU A 112 -1.09 7.04 5.49
N ALA A 113 -1.54 8.28 5.62
CA ALA A 113 -1.00 9.40 4.84
C ALA A 113 0.45 9.72 5.23
N ASN A 114 0.78 9.71 6.54
CA ASN A 114 2.16 9.82 6.99
C ASN A 114 3.05 8.73 6.40
N PHE A 115 2.61 7.46 6.44
CA PHE A 115 3.34 6.35 5.84
C PHE A 115 3.56 6.54 4.32
N LYS A 116 2.52 6.93 3.56
CA LYS A 116 2.62 7.18 2.11
C LYS A 116 3.55 8.34 1.76
N ILE A 117 3.60 9.40 2.56
CA ILE A 117 4.59 10.49 2.37
C ILE A 117 6.00 9.98 2.67
N GLY A 118 6.16 9.19 3.73
CA GLY A 118 7.45 8.54 4.03
C GLY A 118 7.97 7.74 2.84
N LEU A 119 7.13 6.91 2.22
CA LEU A 119 7.47 6.16 1.00
C LEU A 119 7.85 7.09 -0.17
N ALA A 120 7.16 8.21 -0.33
CA ALA A 120 7.47 9.17 -1.39
C ALA A 120 8.85 9.83 -1.18
N HIS A 121 9.18 10.22 0.06
CA HIS A 121 10.50 10.74 0.40
C HIS A 121 11.60 9.68 0.20
N ALA A 122 11.37 8.44 0.63
CA ALA A 122 12.31 7.34 0.45
C ALA A 122 12.61 7.07 -1.03
N ALA A 123 11.59 7.10 -1.89
CA ALA A 123 11.74 6.96 -3.35
C ALA A 123 12.60 8.07 -3.99
N LEU A 124 12.66 9.24 -3.36
CA LEU A 124 13.52 10.36 -3.74
C LEU A 124 14.88 10.34 -3.03
N ASN A 125 15.27 9.23 -2.39
CA ASN A 125 16.46 9.07 -1.56
C ASN A 125 16.55 10.05 -0.37
N ARG A 126 15.44 10.66 0.03
CA ARG A 126 15.34 11.56 1.18
C ARG A 126 15.03 10.73 2.44
N HIS A 127 16.00 9.89 2.82
CA HIS A 127 15.79 8.89 3.88
C HIS A 127 15.65 9.50 5.27
N HIS A 128 16.23 10.69 5.50
CA HIS A 128 16.03 11.40 6.77
C HIS A 128 14.57 11.84 6.93
N GLU A 129 14.04 12.54 5.94
CA GLU A 129 12.64 13.00 5.94
C GLU A 129 11.67 11.81 5.97
N ALA A 130 11.96 10.76 5.19
CA ALA A 130 11.16 9.53 5.22
C ALA A 130 11.03 8.97 6.64
N SER A 131 12.15 8.91 7.38
CA SER A 131 12.16 8.37 8.74
C SER A 131 11.28 9.18 9.70
N GLU A 132 11.22 10.50 9.56
CA GLU A 132 10.34 11.35 10.38
C GLU A 132 8.86 11.04 10.14
N TYR A 133 8.47 10.83 8.88
CA TYR A 133 7.09 10.47 8.55
C TYR A 133 6.73 9.05 9.01
N TYR A 134 7.65 8.08 8.92
CA TYR A 134 7.40 6.74 9.47
C TYR A 134 7.26 6.77 11.00
N ARG A 135 8.04 7.59 11.74
CA ARG A 135 7.85 7.77 13.17
C ARG A 135 6.46 8.34 13.50
N LYS A 136 5.97 9.31 12.70
CA LYS A 136 4.61 9.84 12.87
C LYS A 136 3.56 8.74 12.64
N ALA A 137 3.72 7.91 11.61
CA ALA A 137 2.83 6.79 11.36
C ALA A 137 2.84 5.77 12.53
N ILE A 138 4.03 5.39 13.03
CA ILE A 138 4.19 4.47 14.17
C ILE A 138 3.54 5.02 15.45
N LYS A 139 3.64 6.34 15.68
CA LYS A 139 3.01 6.96 16.85
C LYS A 139 1.49 6.78 16.86
N GLN A 140 0.87 6.74 15.71
CA GLN A 140 -0.58 6.58 15.54
C GLN A 140 -0.99 5.10 15.44
N GLU A 141 -0.19 4.29 14.76
CA GLU A 141 -0.40 2.85 14.58
C GLU A 141 0.85 2.06 14.98
N PRO A 142 1.07 1.84 16.30
CA PRO A 142 2.30 1.20 16.80
C PRO A 142 2.49 -0.25 16.35
N GLU A 143 1.39 -0.94 16.00
CA GLU A 143 1.40 -2.34 15.59
C GLU A 143 1.56 -2.52 14.06
N ASN A 144 1.75 -1.44 13.31
CA ASN A 144 1.98 -1.51 11.88
C ASN A 144 3.44 -1.89 11.59
N TYR A 145 3.69 -3.18 11.32
CA TYR A 145 5.04 -3.71 11.09
C TYR A 145 5.74 -3.08 9.87
N ASP A 146 5.00 -2.68 8.83
CA ASP A 146 5.57 -2.04 7.65
C ASP A 146 6.18 -0.69 7.99
N SER A 147 5.52 0.11 8.84
CA SER A 147 6.04 1.39 9.28
C SER A 147 7.37 1.24 10.02
N HIS A 148 7.50 0.23 10.88
CA HIS A 148 8.77 -0.10 11.56
C HIS A 148 9.84 -0.59 10.58
N TYR A 149 9.47 -1.44 9.60
CA TYR A 149 10.38 -1.94 8.59
C TYR A 149 10.95 -0.80 7.72
N PHE A 150 10.08 0.06 7.19
CA PHE A 150 10.52 1.19 6.34
C PHE A 150 11.27 2.27 7.13
N LEU A 151 10.96 2.45 8.43
CA LEU A 151 11.77 3.26 9.33
C LEU A 151 13.19 2.69 9.44
N ALA A 152 13.30 1.39 9.71
CA ALA A 152 14.60 0.71 9.81
C ALA A 152 15.41 0.83 8.53
N LEU A 153 14.79 0.61 7.38
CA LEU A 153 15.43 0.71 6.07
C LEU A 153 15.92 2.15 5.80
N SER A 154 15.11 3.16 6.11
CA SER A 154 15.48 4.57 5.95
C SER A 154 16.62 4.97 6.90
N CYS A 155 16.60 4.49 8.14
CA CYS A 155 17.70 4.70 9.08
C CYS A 155 18.98 3.99 8.62
N PHE A 156 18.89 2.76 8.10
CA PHE A 156 20.02 2.02 7.55
C PHE A 156 20.68 2.77 6.38
N LEU A 157 19.86 3.24 5.43
CA LEU A 157 20.34 3.98 4.26
C LEU A 157 20.90 5.37 4.61
N SER A 158 20.52 5.92 5.77
CA SER A 158 21.08 7.16 6.34
C SER A 158 22.27 6.91 7.28
N ASN A 159 22.81 5.69 7.35
CA ASN A 159 23.90 5.26 8.24
C ASN A 159 23.55 5.35 9.76
N ARG A 160 22.28 5.49 10.12
CA ARG A 160 21.81 5.50 11.52
C ARG A 160 21.54 4.07 12.02
N TYR A 161 22.61 3.27 12.07
CA TYR A 161 22.50 1.83 12.27
C TYR A 161 21.92 1.40 13.62
N GLN A 162 22.12 2.18 14.70
CA GLN A 162 21.53 1.85 16.00
C GLN A 162 20.01 2.05 16.01
N GLU A 163 19.53 3.11 15.37
CA GLU A 163 18.10 3.34 15.21
C GLU A 163 17.47 2.30 14.28
N ALA A 164 18.18 1.96 13.19
CA ALA A 164 17.76 0.87 12.30
C ALA A 164 17.63 -0.46 13.05
N LEU A 165 18.56 -0.76 13.98
CA LEU A 165 18.53 -1.96 14.80
C LEU A 165 17.29 -2.02 15.71
N SER A 166 16.92 -0.91 16.33
CA SER A 166 15.70 -0.85 17.15
C SER A 166 14.45 -1.08 16.30
N ALA A 167 14.29 -0.30 15.25
CA ALA A 167 13.10 -0.35 14.40
C ALA A 167 12.93 -1.71 13.72
N ILE A 168 14.02 -2.36 13.25
CA ILE A 168 13.91 -3.65 12.59
C ILE A 168 13.53 -4.78 13.55
N ASN A 169 13.99 -4.71 14.81
CA ASN A 169 13.56 -5.68 15.82
C ASN A 169 12.06 -5.54 16.12
N ASP A 170 11.52 -4.32 16.20
CA ASP A 170 10.09 -4.10 16.37
C ASP A 170 9.29 -4.64 15.18
N SER A 171 9.76 -4.42 13.95
CA SER A 171 9.12 -4.99 12.75
C SER A 171 9.09 -6.52 12.79
N ILE A 172 10.20 -7.17 13.15
CA ILE A 172 10.30 -8.64 13.28
C ILE A 172 9.38 -9.16 14.38
N ARG A 173 9.32 -8.47 15.52
CA ARG A 173 8.42 -8.82 16.64
C ARG A 173 6.97 -8.82 16.19
N LEU A 174 6.56 -7.85 15.38
CA LEU A 174 5.20 -7.70 14.87
C LEU A 174 4.89 -8.66 13.71
N ASN A 175 5.87 -8.94 12.84
CA ASN A 175 5.76 -9.90 11.75
C ASN A 175 7.00 -10.81 11.64
N PRO A 176 7.02 -11.93 12.40
CA PRO A 176 8.16 -12.86 12.41
C PRO A 176 8.38 -13.63 11.10
N LYS A 177 7.49 -13.50 10.12
CA LYS A 177 7.62 -14.18 8.81
C LYS A 177 8.16 -13.26 7.70
N ASN A 178 8.58 -12.05 8.03
CA ASN A 178 9.16 -11.13 7.06
C ASN A 178 10.65 -11.43 6.82
N ALA A 179 10.96 -12.15 5.74
CA ALA A 179 12.33 -12.49 5.35
C ALA A 179 13.20 -11.26 5.10
N GLU A 180 12.64 -10.21 4.50
CA GLU A 180 13.34 -8.96 4.18
C GLU A 180 13.77 -8.23 5.47
N ALA A 181 12.95 -8.29 6.53
CA ALA A 181 13.30 -7.72 7.82
C ALA A 181 14.49 -8.45 8.46
N TYR A 182 14.51 -9.78 8.41
CA TYR A 182 15.68 -10.55 8.90
C TYR A 182 16.93 -10.29 8.07
N TYR A 183 16.81 -10.18 6.76
CA TYR A 183 17.94 -9.83 5.90
C TYR A 183 18.50 -8.44 6.25
N THR A 184 17.62 -7.45 6.40
CA THR A 184 18.00 -6.10 6.82
C THR A 184 18.65 -6.10 8.21
N LEU A 185 18.15 -6.88 9.17
CA LEU A 185 18.77 -7.03 10.50
C LEU A 185 20.20 -7.58 10.38
N GLY A 186 20.42 -8.58 9.54
CA GLY A 186 21.76 -9.10 9.24
C GLY A 186 22.70 -8.02 8.69
N GLN A 187 22.22 -7.24 7.73
CA GLN A 187 22.99 -6.12 7.17
C GLN A 187 23.31 -5.05 8.22
N VAL A 188 22.35 -4.70 9.08
CA VAL A 188 22.55 -3.75 10.17
C VAL A 188 23.64 -4.25 11.11
N TYR A 189 23.62 -5.52 11.52
CA TYR A 189 24.68 -6.09 12.36
C TYR A 189 26.06 -6.06 11.68
N MET A 190 26.13 -6.36 10.38
CA MET A 190 27.39 -6.25 9.62
C MET A 190 27.94 -4.82 9.63
N LYS A 191 27.08 -3.81 9.41
CA LYS A 191 27.48 -2.38 9.43
C LYS A 191 27.91 -1.92 10.82
N LEU A 192 27.39 -2.54 11.88
CA LEU A 192 27.80 -2.31 13.26
C LEU A 192 29.07 -3.09 13.68
N GLY A 193 29.70 -3.87 12.77
CA GLY A 193 30.85 -4.72 13.06
C GLY A 193 30.51 -5.96 13.93
N ARG A 194 29.23 -6.25 14.14
CA ARG A 194 28.73 -7.36 14.96
C ARG A 194 28.52 -8.63 14.13
N TYR A 195 29.56 -9.08 13.45
CA TYR A 195 29.47 -10.16 12.45
C TYR A 195 28.87 -11.46 12.97
N SER A 196 29.24 -11.88 14.18
CA SER A 196 28.67 -13.09 14.79
C SER A 196 27.15 -12.99 14.98
N LYS A 197 26.62 -11.80 15.31
CA LYS A 197 25.19 -11.57 15.46
C LYS A 197 24.43 -11.49 14.14
N ALA A 198 25.11 -11.25 13.02
CA ALA A 198 24.49 -11.22 11.69
C ALA A 198 24.11 -12.62 11.18
N ILE A 199 24.79 -13.68 11.63
CA ILE A 199 24.66 -15.03 11.09
C ILE A 199 23.23 -15.57 11.24
N GLN A 200 22.64 -15.47 12.43
CA GLN A 200 21.32 -16.03 12.70
C GLN A 200 20.20 -15.32 11.90
N PRO A 201 20.11 -13.98 11.87
CA PRO A 201 19.13 -13.29 11.04
C PRO A 201 19.25 -13.66 9.55
N LEU A 202 20.47 -13.71 9.01
CA LEU A 202 20.67 -14.11 7.61
C LEU A 202 20.21 -15.54 7.31
N LYS A 203 20.48 -16.49 8.22
CA LYS A 203 19.93 -17.84 8.13
C LYS A 203 18.39 -17.87 8.21
N SER A 204 17.81 -17.07 9.11
CA SER A 204 16.35 -16.95 9.22
C SER A 204 15.72 -16.42 7.92
N ALA A 205 16.32 -15.37 7.33
CA ALA A 205 15.87 -14.85 6.03
C ALA A 205 15.91 -15.94 4.95
N MET A 206 17.00 -16.70 4.87
CA MET A 206 17.16 -17.80 3.90
C MET A 206 16.15 -18.92 4.12
N ASN A 207 15.80 -19.24 5.35
CA ASN A 207 14.83 -20.29 5.65
C ASN A 207 13.39 -19.90 5.31
N ILE A 208 13.06 -18.61 5.45
CA ILE A 208 11.72 -18.09 5.12
C ILE A 208 11.54 -17.92 3.61
N LEU A 209 12.59 -17.59 2.85
CA LEU A 209 12.55 -17.37 1.40
C LEU A 209 12.05 -18.56 0.56
N PRO A 210 12.41 -19.83 0.83
CA PRO A 210 11.89 -20.97 0.07
C PRO A 210 10.37 -21.11 0.15
N ASP A 211 9.77 -20.84 1.32
CA ASP A 211 8.33 -20.86 1.50
C ASP A 211 7.66 -19.75 0.69
N MET A 212 8.29 -18.57 0.59
CA MET A 212 7.82 -17.46 -0.25
C MET A 212 8.01 -17.76 -1.75
N ALA A 213 9.09 -18.44 -2.16
CA ALA A 213 9.31 -18.84 -3.56
C ALA A 213 8.27 -19.86 -4.02
N GLN A 214 7.85 -20.78 -3.15
CA GLN A 214 6.76 -21.71 -3.43
C GLN A 214 5.41 -21.02 -3.52
N GLN A 215 5.16 -19.97 -2.72
CA GLN A 215 3.95 -19.15 -2.80
C GLN A 215 3.93 -18.24 -4.04
N LYS A 216 5.08 -17.70 -4.48
CA LYS A 216 5.19 -16.89 -5.72
C LYS A 216 5.07 -17.73 -7.01
N SER A 217 5.21 -19.04 -6.94
CA SER A 217 4.89 -19.96 -8.05
C SER A 217 3.37 -20.19 -8.21
N HIS A 218 2.56 -19.67 -7.28
CA HIS A 218 1.11 -19.70 -7.39
C HIS A 218 0.66 -18.74 -8.51
N PRO A 219 -0.22 -19.16 -9.44
CA PRO A 219 -0.61 -18.41 -10.65
C PRO A 219 -1.27 -17.04 -10.41
N ALA A 220 -1.52 -16.66 -9.16
CA ALA A 220 -2.06 -15.35 -8.79
C ALA A 220 -1.04 -14.19 -8.81
N PHE A 221 0.26 -14.46 -9.10
CA PHE A 221 1.34 -13.47 -9.15
C PHE A 221 2.05 -13.38 -10.52
N ARG A 222 1.39 -13.85 -11.59
CA ARG A 222 1.82 -13.64 -12.99
C ARG A 222 0.99 -12.56 -13.66
#